data_8459b69f49552358d707df27bd191574
#
_entry.id   8459b69f49552358d707df27bd191574
#
_cell.length_a   1.000
_cell.length_b   1.000
_cell.length_c   1.000
_cell.angle_alpha   90.00
_cell.angle_beta   90.00
_cell.angle_gamma   90.00
#
_symmetry.space_group_name_H-M   'P 1'
#
loop_
_entity.id
_entity.type
_entity.pdbx_description
1 polymer ?
#
loop_
_entity_poly.entity_id
_entity_poly.type
_entity_poly.pdbx_seq_one_letter_code
_entity_poly.pdbx_strand_id
1 'polypeptide(L)' 'MKLWEADGHKVIAHLTNGHVVVGMADCYTSEQDEPDGVASIIIGDGLFFENQIESIELA' A
#
# COMPACT_ATOMS: atom_id res chain seq x y z
N MET A 1 -4.30 7.07 -7.24
CA MET A 1 -4.40 5.62 -7.50
C MET A 1 -4.96 4.92 -6.27
N LYS A 2 -5.83 3.98 -6.48
CA LYS A 2 -6.37 3.19 -5.38
C LYS A 2 -5.42 2.06 -5.01
N LEU A 3 -5.49 1.61 -3.75
CA LEU A 3 -4.56 0.61 -3.26
C LEU A 3 -4.65 -0.71 -4.04
N TRP A 4 -5.86 -1.15 -4.37
CA TRP A 4 -6.01 -2.39 -5.15
C TRP A 4 -5.45 -2.30 -6.56
N GLU A 5 -5.37 -1.08 -7.11
CA GLU A 5 -4.80 -0.88 -8.44
C GLU A 5 -3.28 -1.01 -8.44
N ALA A 6 -2.67 -0.83 -7.27
CA ALA A 6 -1.22 -0.89 -7.13
C ALA A 6 -0.68 -2.32 -7.15
N ASP A 7 -1.50 -3.29 -6.77
CA ASP A 7 -1.09 -4.69 -6.67
C ASP A 7 -0.51 -5.18 -8.01
N GLY A 8 0.69 -5.73 -7.96
CA GLY A 8 1.39 -6.23 -9.14
C GLY A 8 2.24 -5.20 -9.88
N HIS A 9 2.29 -3.96 -9.39
CA HIS A 9 3.05 -2.89 -10.03
C HIS A 9 4.15 -2.36 -9.11
N LYS A 10 5.20 -1.83 -9.72
CA LYS A 10 6.20 -1.07 -8.97
C LYS A 10 5.63 0.31 -8.68
N VAL A 11 5.65 0.71 -7.43
CA VAL A 11 4.99 1.94 -6.98
C VAL A 11 5.88 2.78 -6.09
N ILE A 12 5.49 4.04 -5.95
CA ILE A 12 6.04 4.99 -4.98
C ILE A 12 4.89 5.34 -4.05
N ALA A 13 5.05 5.02 -2.77
CA ALA A 13 4.03 5.31 -1.76
C ALA A 13 4.54 6.41 -0.83
N HIS A 14 3.73 7.46 -0.68
CA HIS A 14 3.99 8.54 0.25
C HIS A 14 3.21 8.25 1.53
N LEU A 15 3.93 8.10 2.63
CA LEU A 15 3.32 7.75 3.91
C LEU A 15 2.92 9.01 4.68
N THR A 16 1.96 8.83 5.58
CA THR A 16 1.45 9.93 6.39
C THR A 16 2.49 10.52 7.34
N ASN A 17 3.55 9.76 7.64
CA ASN A 17 4.64 10.24 8.49
C ASN A 17 5.74 10.98 7.71
N GLY A 18 5.54 11.20 6.41
CA GLY A 18 6.50 11.91 5.57
C GLY A 18 7.53 11.02 4.89
N HIS A 19 7.55 9.74 5.18
CA HIS A 19 8.46 8.80 4.52
C HIS A 19 7.94 8.40 3.15
N VAL A 20 8.85 7.95 2.30
CA VAL A 20 8.53 7.47 0.96
C VAL A 20 9.04 6.05 0.82
N VAL A 21 8.20 5.17 0.30
CA VAL A 21 8.55 3.76 0.07
C VAL A 21 8.42 3.48 -1.42
N VAL A 22 9.45 2.87 -1.99
CA VAL A 22 9.45 2.48 -3.41
C VAL A 22 9.67 0.97 -3.49
N GLY A 23 8.84 0.30 -4.26
CA GLY A 23 9.00 -1.15 -4.45
C GLY A 23 7.82 -1.76 -5.16
N MET A 24 7.89 -3.08 -5.33
CA MET A 24 6.78 -3.84 -5.91
C MET A 24 5.65 -3.97 -4.89
N ALA A 25 4.45 -3.60 -5.30
CA ALA A 25 3.27 -3.77 -4.49
C ALA A 25 2.68 -5.15 -4.75
N ASP A 26 2.31 -5.84 -3.68
CA ASP A 26 1.83 -7.22 -3.76
C ASP A 26 0.93 -7.54 -2.57
N CYS A 27 0.22 -8.66 -2.66
CA CYS A 27 -0.60 -9.18 -1.57
C CYS A 27 -1.58 -8.15 -1.01
N TYR A 28 -2.32 -7.49 -1.89
CA TYR A 28 -3.38 -6.59 -1.45
C TYR A 28 -4.45 -7.39 -0.68
N THR A 29 -4.80 -6.90 0.49
CA THR A 29 -5.87 -7.49 1.29
C THR A 29 -6.93 -6.42 1.54
N SER A 30 -8.17 -6.72 1.16
CA SER A 30 -9.27 -5.76 1.31
C SER A 30 -9.61 -5.55 2.78
N GLU A 31 -10.29 -4.46 3.07
CA GLU A 31 -10.74 -4.16 4.44
C GLU A 31 -11.65 -5.24 5.01
N GLN A 32 -12.35 -5.98 4.16
CA GLN A 32 -13.24 -7.05 4.59
C GLN A 32 -12.48 -8.28 5.07
N ASP A 33 -11.27 -8.49 4.55
CA ASP A 33 -10.44 -9.65 4.88
C ASP A 33 -9.41 -9.36 5.96
N GLU A 34 -9.27 -8.10 6.36
CA GLU A 34 -8.36 -7.70 7.42
C GLU A 34 -9.08 -7.67 8.76
N PRO A 35 -8.47 -8.23 9.83
CA PRO A 35 -9.09 -8.22 11.16
C PRO A 35 -9.42 -6.82 11.67
N ASP A 36 -8.62 -5.83 11.29
CA ASP A 36 -8.81 -4.44 11.73
C ASP A 36 -9.79 -3.66 10.86
N GLY A 37 -10.27 -4.24 9.77
CA GLY A 37 -11.17 -3.56 8.85
C GLY A 37 -10.50 -2.47 8.02
N VAL A 38 -9.19 -2.51 7.88
CA VAL A 38 -8.41 -1.56 7.08
C VAL A 38 -7.64 -2.35 6.04
N ALA A 39 -7.75 -1.95 4.77
CA ALA A 39 -7.03 -2.61 3.69
C ALA A 39 -5.51 -2.50 3.88
N SER A 40 -4.79 -3.49 3.40
CA SER A 40 -3.34 -3.53 3.49
C SER A 40 -2.71 -3.97 2.18
N ILE A 41 -1.43 -3.69 2.04
CA ILE A 41 -0.64 -4.09 0.88
C ILE A 41 0.82 -4.23 1.30
N ILE A 42 1.52 -5.15 0.65
CA ILE A 42 2.96 -5.30 0.84
C ILE A 42 3.66 -4.49 -0.26
N ILE A 43 4.59 -3.63 0.14
CA ILE A 43 5.44 -2.89 -0.79
C ILE A 43 6.88 -3.21 -0.43
N GLY A 44 7.59 -3.86 -1.35
CA GLY A 44 8.93 -4.34 -1.07
C GLY A 44 8.91 -5.35 0.09
N ASP A 45 9.57 -5.02 1.18
CA ASP A 45 9.65 -5.89 2.35
C ASP A 45 8.71 -5.52 3.48
N GLY A 46 7.88 -4.48 3.28
CA GLY A 46 7.05 -3.95 4.36
C GLY A 46 5.56 -4.12 4.11
N LEU A 47 4.82 -4.34 5.17
CA LEU A 47 3.37 -4.35 5.14
C LEU A 47 2.85 -2.98 5.55
N PHE A 48 1.97 -2.40 4.74
CA PHE A 48 1.41 -1.08 5.01
C PHE A 48 -0.10 -1.13 4.97
N PHE A 49 -0.73 -0.46 5.92
CA PHE A 49 -2.18 -0.31 5.93
C PHE A 49 -2.58 0.96 5.17
N GLU A 50 -3.77 0.96 4.62
CA GLU A 50 -4.27 2.07 3.82
C GLU A 50 -4.20 3.40 4.58
N ASN A 51 -4.47 3.40 5.87
CA ASN A 51 -4.43 4.62 6.68
C ASN A 51 -3.02 5.14 6.95
N GLN A 52 -1.99 4.40 6.59
CA GLN A 52 -0.60 4.84 6.68
C GLN A 52 -0.11 5.45 5.38
N ILE A 53 -0.87 5.31 4.29
CA ILE A 53 -0.48 5.76 2.96
C ILE A 53 -1.28 7.00 2.61
N GLU A 54 -0.58 8.11 2.39
CA GLU A 54 -1.20 9.37 1.98
C GLU A 54 -1.54 9.35 0.50
N SER A 55 -0.60 8.88 -0.32
CA SER A 55 -0.80 8.74 -1.75
C SER A 55 0.10 7.65 -2.31
N ILE A 56 -0.27 7.11 -3.46
CA ILE A 56 0.50 6.07 -4.14
C ILE A 56 0.44 6.32 -5.64
N GLU A 57 1.56 6.08 -6.32
CA GLU A 57 1.66 6.30 -7.76
C GLU A 57 2.56 5.24 -8.37
N LEU A 58 2.43 5.07 -9.68
CA LEU A 58 3.31 4.16 -10.41
C LEU A 58 4.73 4.73 -10.47
N ALA A 59 5.69 3.87 -10.26
CA ALA A 59 7.09 4.26 -10.38
C ALA A 59 7.53 4.36 -11.84
#